data_bba836d1bf724a9f5d4a4c8ca4864eb4
#
_entry.id   bba836d1bf724a9f5d4a4c8ca4864eb4
#
_cell.length_a   1.000
_cell.length_b   1.000
_cell.length_c   1.000
_cell.angle_alpha   90.00
_cell.angle_beta   90.00
_cell.angle_gamma   90.00
#
_symmetry.space_group_name_H-M   'P 1'
#
loop_
_entity.id
_entity.type
_entity.pdbx_description
1 polymer ?
#
loop_
_entity_poly.entity_id
_entity_poly.type
_entity_poly.pdbx_seq_one_letter_code
_entity_poly.pdbx_strand_id
1 'polypeptide(L)'
;MRRIISRSFIHKSFIGKSFIKVTAFLLAVGALSATARAEQYPGGRPIEMTVMFGAGSAADVTARYLADGIAKLLGVPVPVVNRTGGGGAIGYSYVSKQKPDGHSIIWNSNSISSTYHSGVLPFDYTAFDPVARVSLETPAIAVRADAPWKSLRELIAHAQSNPGKVAASVFAH
;
A
#
# COMPACT_ATOMS: atom_id res chain seq x y z
N MET A 1 91.48 24.86 10.02
CA MET A 1 90.64 23.70 10.37
C MET A 1 89.25 24.18 10.68
N ARG A 2 88.27 24.00 9.70
CA ARG A 2 86.84 24.30 9.91
C ARG A 2 86.04 23.01 9.67
N ARG A 3 85.36 22.53 10.72
CA ARG A 3 84.50 21.40 10.66
C ARG A 3 83.15 21.84 10.06
N ILE A 4 82.74 21.22 8.95
CA ILE A 4 81.41 21.33 8.34
C ILE A 4 80.57 20.27 9.04
N ILE A 5 79.55 20.67 9.81
CA ILE A 5 78.58 19.78 10.41
C ILE A 5 77.42 19.71 9.44
N SER A 6 77.18 18.52 8.90
CA SER A 6 76.07 18.18 7.99
C SER A 6 74.73 18.28 8.71
N ARG A 7 73.85 19.17 8.21
CA ARG A 7 72.41 19.24 8.55
C ARG A 7 71.64 18.40 7.57
N SER A 8 71.46 17.12 7.83
CA SER A 8 70.64 16.31 6.91
C SER A 8 70.03 15.05 7.57
N PHE A 9 69.28 15.20 8.68
CA PHE A 9 68.68 13.99 9.29
C PHE A 9 67.26 14.17 9.95
N ILE A 10 66.57 15.28 9.79
CA ILE A 10 65.31 15.50 10.51
C ILE A 10 64.08 15.52 9.62
N HIS A 11 64.15 15.38 8.31
CA HIS A 11 63.00 15.60 7.43
C HIS A 11 62.27 14.35 6.90
N LYS A 12 62.74 13.12 7.17
CA LYS A 12 62.17 11.89 6.61
C LYS A 12 61.13 11.19 7.51
N SER A 13 61.03 11.51 8.79
CA SER A 13 60.17 10.77 9.71
C SER A 13 58.74 11.35 9.88
N PHE A 14 58.52 12.60 9.49
CA PHE A 14 57.22 13.26 9.73
C PHE A 14 56.19 13.00 8.63
N ILE A 15 56.64 12.80 7.38
CA ILE A 15 55.76 12.61 6.21
C ILE A 15 55.13 11.21 6.21
N GLY A 16 55.83 10.17 6.66
CA GLY A 16 55.34 8.79 6.66
C GLY A 16 54.16 8.53 7.62
N LYS A 17 54.18 9.16 8.78
CA LYS A 17 53.14 8.93 9.81
C LYS A 17 51.82 9.64 9.48
N SER A 18 51.87 10.79 8.80
CA SER A 18 50.66 11.48 8.32
C SER A 18 49.99 10.75 7.14
N PHE A 19 50.79 10.23 6.20
CA PHE A 19 50.26 9.47 5.04
C PHE A 19 49.54 8.20 5.49
N ILE A 20 50.08 7.45 6.44
CA ILE A 20 49.44 6.23 6.97
C ILE A 20 48.10 6.53 7.65
N LYS A 21 48.00 7.64 8.39
CA LYS A 21 46.75 8.04 9.05
C LYS A 21 45.67 8.45 8.06
N VAL A 22 46.04 9.19 6.99
CA VAL A 22 45.08 9.59 5.93
C VAL A 22 44.58 8.39 5.13
N THR A 23 45.50 7.47 4.79
CA THR A 23 45.12 6.23 4.06
C THR A 23 44.23 5.32 4.91
N ALA A 24 44.49 5.17 6.20
CA ALA A 24 43.67 4.40 7.12
C ALA A 24 42.28 5.05 7.32
N PHE A 25 42.19 6.37 7.36
CA PHE A 25 40.92 7.09 7.45
C PHE A 25 40.08 6.94 6.16
N LEU A 26 40.69 7.03 4.99
CA LEU A 26 40.01 6.82 3.70
C LEU A 26 39.50 5.37 3.53
N LEU A 27 40.26 4.38 3.98
CA LEU A 27 39.85 2.98 3.99
C LEU A 27 38.69 2.72 4.98
N ALA A 28 38.70 3.37 6.14
CA ALA A 28 37.61 3.27 7.12
C ALA A 28 36.30 3.90 6.60
N VAL A 29 36.37 5.07 5.92
CA VAL A 29 35.22 5.72 5.30
C VAL A 29 34.66 4.88 4.13
N GLY A 30 35.54 4.27 3.34
CA GLY A 30 35.13 3.36 2.26
C GLY A 30 34.43 2.09 2.77
N ALA A 31 34.85 1.55 3.90
CA ALA A 31 34.24 0.38 4.51
C ALA A 31 32.84 0.66 5.10
N LEU A 32 32.59 1.87 5.61
CA LEU A 32 31.25 2.28 6.08
C LEU A 32 30.24 2.47 4.95
N SER A 33 30.68 2.78 3.74
CA SER A 33 29.79 2.97 2.58
C SER A 33 29.28 1.65 1.97
N ALA A 34 29.89 0.52 2.32
CA ALA A 34 29.59 -0.77 1.69
C ALA A 34 28.39 -1.50 2.32
N THR A 35 27.76 -0.99 3.38
CA THR A 35 26.73 -1.72 4.12
C THR A 35 25.29 -1.19 3.95
N ALA A 36 25.08 -0.10 3.23
CA ALA A 36 23.73 0.36 2.89
C ALA A 36 23.17 -0.42 1.69
N ARG A 37 23.03 -1.73 1.83
CA ARG A 37 22.23 -2.52 0.91
C ARG A 37 20.78 -2.21 1.26
N ALA A 38 20.10 -1.42 0.45
CA ALA A 38 18.65 -1.27 0.56
C ALA A 38 18.06 -2.68 0.48
N GLU A 39 17.35 -3.10 1.53
CA GLU A 39 16.65 -4.38 1.53
C GLU A 39 15.68 -4.38 0.34
N GLN A 40 15.91 -5.33 -0.58
CA GLN A 40 15.12 -5.38 -1.81
C GLN A 40 13.70 -5.80 -1.43
N TYR A 41 12.73 -4.94 -1.67
CA TYR A 41 11.31 -5.24 -1.44
C TYR A 41 10.91 -6.54 -2.20
N PRO A 42 10.16 -7.45 -1.58
CA PRO A 42 9.56 -7.44 -0.24
C PRO A 42 10.47 -7.96 0.90
N GLY A 43 11.75 -8.21 0.69
CA GLY A 43 12.72 -8.61 1.73
C GLY A 43 12.35 -9.88 2.49
N GLY A 44 11.59 -10.81 1.89
CA GLY A 44 11.10 -12.01 2.56
C GLY A 44 9.94 -11.79 3.55
N ARG A 45 9.49 -10.54 3.73
CA ARG A 45 8.39 -10.19 4.65
C ARG A 45 7.03 -10.41 4.00
N PRO A 46 6.00 -10.85 4.76
CA PRO A 46 4.62 -10.94 4.28
C PRO A 46 4.06 -9.57 3.84
N ILE A 47 3.10 -9.59 2.91
CA ILE A 47 2.31 -8.43 2.48
C ILE A 47 0.86 -8.68 2.90
N GLU A 48 0.38 -7.98 3.92
CA GLU A 48 -1.01 -8.12 4.36
C GLU A 48 -1.96 -7.38 3.42
N MET A 49 -2.98 -8.07 2.91
CA MET A 49 -4.06 -7.49 2.12
C MET A 49 -5.32 -7.36 2.96
N THR A 50 -5.71 -6.14 3.30
CA THR A 50 -6.96 -5.86 4.03
C THR A 50 -8.14 -5.77 3.08
N VAL A 51 -9.23 -6.50 3.39
CA VAL A 51 -10.52 -6.45 2.70
C VAL A 51 -11.58 -5.93 3.65
N MET A 52 -12.32 -4.88 3.26
CA MET A 52 -13.32 -4.23 4.10
C MET A 52 -14.66 -4.97 4.14
N PHE A 53 -14.83 -5.99 3.33
CA PHE A 53 -16.07 -6.76 3.18
C PHE A 53 -15.96 -8.13 3.83
N GLY A 54 -17.11 -8.74 4.11
CA GLY A 54 -17.17 -10.05 4.74
C GLY A 54 -16.49 -11.16 3.93
N ALA A 55 -16.01 -12.16 4.62
CA ALA A 55 -15.46 -13.35 3.99
C ALA A 55 -16.50 -14.02 3.09
N GLY A 56 -16.08 -14.47 1.90
CA GLY A 56 -16.95 -15.04 0.87
C GLY A 56 -17.69 -14.00 -0.01
N SER A 57 -17.54 -12.70 0.25
CA SER A 57 -18.01 -11.66 -0.68
C SER A 57 -17.21 -11.68 -1.99
N ALA A 58 -17.76 -11.09 -3.04
CA ALA A 58 -17.06 -10.98 -4.33
C ALA A 58 -15.68 -10.29 -4.17
N ALA A 59 -15.60 -9.26 -3.34
CA ALA A 59 -14.35 -8.58 -3.02
C ALA A 59 -13.35 -9.51 -2.32
N ASP A 60 -13.80 -10.27 -1.33
CA ASP A 60 -12.94 -11.23 -0.61
C ASP A 60 -12.41 -12.34 -1.53
N VAL A 61 -13.30 -12.95 -2.32
CA VAL A 61 -12.92 -14.01 -3.26
C VAL A 61 -11.89 -13.49 -4.28
N THR A 62 -12.13 -12.32 -4.87
CA THR A 62 -11.24 -11.73 -5.86
C THR A 62 -9.89 -11.33 -5.23
N ALA A 63 -9.92 -10.75 -4.03
CA ALA A 63 -8.73 -10.39 -3.28
C ALA A 63 -7.87 -11.61 -2.95
N ARG A 64 -8.47 -12.74 -2.54
CA ARG A 64 -7.73 -13.99 -2.26
C ARG A 64 -7.11 -14.57 -3.51
N TYR A 65 -7.83 -14.54 -4.63
CA TYR A 65 -7.29 -15.00 -5.91
C TYR A 65 -6.08 -14.17 -6.36
N LEU A 66 -6.17 -12.84 -6.21
CA LEU A 66 -5.05 -11.95 -6.49
C LEU A 66 -3.88 -12.18 -5.53
N ALA A 67 -4.16 -12.31 -4.23
CA ALA A 67 -3.15 -12.54 -3.20
C ALA A 67 -2.36 -13.82 -3.44
N ASP A 68 -3.02 -14.90 -3.86
CA ASP A 68 -2.36 -16.17 -4.23
C ASP A 68 -1.41 -15.98 -5.43
N GLY A 69 -1.86 -15.23 -6.45
CA GLY A 69 -1.01 -14.89 -7.60
C GLY A 69 0.21 -14.06 -7.20
N ILE A 70 0.02 -13.04 -6.37
CA ILE A 70 1.11 -12.19 -5.86
C ILE A 70 2.09 -13.01 -5.01
N ALA A 71 1.58 -13.86 -4.14
CA ALA A 71 2.42 -14.72 -3.29
C ALA A 71 3.34 -15.62 -4.11
N LYS A 72 2.80 -16.25 -5.17
CA LYS A 72 3.57 -17.08 -6.10
C LYS A 72 4.62 -16.27 -6.86
N LEU A 73 4.29 -15.05 -7.28
CA LEU A 73 5.18 -14.20 -8.05
C LEU A 73 6.33 -13.63 -7.21
N LEU A 74 6.02 -13.19 -5.99
CA LEU A 74 6.99 -12.52 -5.12
C LEU A 74 7.71 -13.46 -4.15
N GLY A 75 7.25 -14.71 -4.02
CA GLY A 75 7.84 -15.70 -3.11
C GLY A 75 7.63 -15.38 -1.62
N VAL A 76 6.62 -14.57 -1.28
CA VAL A 76 6.28 -14.21 0.12
C VAL A 76 4.79 -14.44 0.40
N PRO A 77 4.40 -14.72 1.64
CA PRO A 77 2.99 -14.83 2.01
C PRO A 77 2.23 -13.53 1.78
N VAL A 78 0.99 -13.64 1.27
CA VAL A 78 0.06 -12.51 1.15
C VAL A 78 -1.25 -12.85 1.86
N PRO A 79 -1.28 -12.78 3.21
CA PRO A 79 -2.49 -13.07 3.97
C PRO A 79 -3.58 -12.04 3.67
N VAL A 80 -4.80 -12.53 3.41
CA VAL A 80 -6.00 -11.70 3.24
C VAL A 80 -6.76 -11.65 4.56
N VAL A 81 -6.98 -10.45 5.07
CA VAL A 81 -7.63 -10.21 6.37
C VAL A 81 -8.87 -9.35 6.18
N ASN A 82 -10.03 -9.88 6.57
CA ASN A 82 -11.30 -9.16 6.51
C ASN A 82 -11.44 -8.25 7.74
N ARG A 83 -11.59 -6.92 7.50
CA ARG A 83 -11.85 -5.90 8.53
C ARG A 83 -13.10 -5.13 8.16
N THR A 84 -14.24 -5.69 8.56
CA THR A 84 -15.58 -5.19 8.19
C THR A 84 -16.11 -4.16 9.19
N GLY A 85 -17.06 -3.34 8.75
CA GLY A 85 -17.83 -2.42 9.57
C GLY A 85 -17.70 -0.96 9.17
N GLY A 86 -18.76 -0.17 9.44
CA GLY A 86 -18.83 1.24 9.15
C GLY A 86 -18.65 1.58 7.66
N GLY A 87 -19.21 0.77 6.75
CA GLY A 87 -19.03 0.98 5.31
C GLY A 87 -17.59 0.79 4.82
N GLY A 88 -16.78 0.03 5.57
CA GLY A 88 -15.34 -0.15 5.32
C GLY A 88 -14.45 0.74 6.18
N ALA A 89 -15.02 1.66 6.97
CA ALA A 89 -14.24 2.61 7.78
C ALA A 89 -13.21 1.93 8.70
N ILE A 90 -13.54 0.75 9.24
CA ILE A 90 -12.62 0.00 10.11
C ILE A 90 -11.36 -0.42 9.34
N GLY A 91 -11.53 -1.03 8.16
CA GLY A 91 -10.41 -1.45 7.33
C GLY A 91 -9.59 -0.28 6.81
N TYR A 92 -10.23 0.77 6.30
CA TYR A 92 -9.56 1.99 5.85
C TYR A 92 -8.75 2.65 6.96
N SER A 93 -9.35 2.83 8.14
CA SER A 93 -8.66 3.42 9.30
C SER A 93 -7.53 2.55 9.82
N TYR A 94 -7.61 1.24 9.68
CA TYR A 94 -6.53 0.33 10.05
C TYR A 94 -5.32 0.54 9.12
N VAL A 95 -5.54 0.46 7.79
CA VAL A 95 -4.43 0.55 6.83
C VAL A 95 -3.81 1.94 6.81
N SER A 96 -4.58 3.02 6.97
CA SER A 96 -4.06 4.38 7.03
C SER A 96 -3.06 4.64 8.18
N LYS A 97 -3.06 3.78 9.20
CA LYS A 97 -2.13 3.85 10.34
C LYS A 97 -0.90 2.94 10.19
N GLN A 98 -0.85 2.11 9.14
CA GLN A 98 0.30 1.25 8.91
C GLN A 98 1.47 2.03 8.32
N LYS A 99 2.66 1.45 8.37
CA LYS A 99 3.83 2.03 7.70
C LYS A 99 3.63 2.01 6.18
N PRO A 100 3.95 3.09 5.46
CA PRO A 100 3.84 3.14 4.00
C PRO A 100 5.05 2.46 3.33
N ASP A 101 5.34 1.21 3.71
CA ASP A 101 6.48 0.42 3.24
C ASP A 101 6.07 -0.69 2.24
N GLY A 102 4.81 -0.70 1.81
CA GLY A 102 4.27 -1.68 0.88
C GLY A 102 3.86 -3.03 1.49
N HIS A 103 4.06 -3.24 2.80
CA HIS A 103 3.69 -4.51 3.47
C HIS A 103 2.27 -4.54 4.00
N SER A 104 1.53 -3.44 3.90
CA SER A 104 0.10 -3.36 4.19
C SER A 104 -0.61 -2.70 3.02
N ILE A 105 -1.42 -3.48 2.32
CA ILE A 105 -2.20 -3.02 1.17
C ILE A 105 -3.69 -3.20 1.44
N ILE A 106 -4.51 -2.47 0.70
CA ILE A 106 -5.95 -2.51 0.87
C ILE A 106 -6.64 -2.85 -0.46
N TRP A 107 -7.57 -3.78 -0.43
CA TRP A 107 -8.51 -4.01 -1.52
C TRP A 107 -9.57 -2.91 -1.51
N ASN A 108 -9.41 -1.93 -2.35
CA ASN A 108 -10.26 -0.74 -2.36
C ASN A 108 -11.35 -0.82 -3.44
N SER A 109 -12.45 -0.10 -3.20
CA SER A 109 -13.51 0.16 -4.17
C SER A 109 -13.99 1.61 -4.03
N ASN A 110 -15.03 2.00 -4.77
CA ASN A 110 -15.69 3.30 -4.59
C ASN A 110 -16.33 3.49 -3.21
N SER A 111 -16.39 2.45 -2.37
CA SER A 111 -16.93 2.54 -1.01
C SER A 111 -16.18 3.55 -0.13
N ILE A 112 -14.87 3.77 -0.36
CA ILE A 112 -14.13 4.79 0.39
C ILE A 112 -14.75 6.19 0.19
N SER A 113 -15.14 6.52 -1.05
CA SER A 113 -15.78 7.80 -1.35
C SER A 113 -17.16 7.90 -0.70
N SER A 114 -17.97 6.83 -0.76
CA SER A 114 -19.28 6.78 -0.12
C SER A 114 -19.16 6.96 1.40
N THR A 115 -18.20 6.28 2.03
CA THR A 115 -17.98 6.32 3.48
C THR A 115 -17.45 7.69 3.93
N TYR A 116 -16.60 8.33 3.13
CA TYR A 116 -16.13 9.70 3.37
C TYR A 116 -17.29 10.71 3.27
N HIS A 117 -18.06 10.71 2.17
CA HIS A 117 -19.15 11.64 1.97
C HIS A 117 -20.33 11.44 2.93
N SER A 118 -20.48 10.26 3.51
CA SER A 118 -21.45 10.02 4.59
C SER A 118 -20.96 10.49 5.98
N GLY A 119 -19.74 11.03 6.08
CA GLY A 119 -19.17 11.57 7.31
C GLY A 119 -18.63 10.50 8.28
N VAL A 120 -18.54 9.22 7.86
CA VAL A 120 -18.05 8.12 8.70
C VAL A 120 -16.51 8.08 8.71
N LEU A 121 -15.86 8.42 7.58
CA LEU A 121 -14.40 8.56 7.50
C LEU A 121 -13.99 10.02 7.47
N PRO A 122 -12.92 10.43 8.17
CA PRO A 122 -12.39 11.80 8.13
C PRO A 122 -11.45 12.05 6.93
N PHE A 123 -11.21 11.06 6.07
CA PHE A 123 -10.32 11.13 4.90
C PHE A 123 -10.93 10.36 3.73
N ASP A 124 -10.53 10.69 2.52
CA ASP A 124 -10.93 10.04 1.28
C ASP A 124 -9.82 9.15 0.68
N TYR A 125 -9.98 8.77 -0.59
CA TYR A 125 -9.02 7.91 -1.29
C TYR A 125 -7.62 8.52 -1.43
N THR A 126 -7.46 9.84 -1.30
CA THR A 126 -6.15 10.52 -1.39
C THR A 126 -5.23 10.22 -0.20
N ALA A 127 -5.76 9.59 0.85
CA ALA A 127 -4.96 9.09 1.97
C ALA A 127 -4.13 7.85 1.63
N PHE A 128 -4.28 7.29 0.43
CA PHE A 128 -3.58 6.08 -0.04
C PHE A 128 -2.94 6.29 -1.40
N ASP A 129 -1.77 5.68 -1.59
CA ASP A 129 -1.13 5.61 -2.90
C ASP A 129 -1.75 4.47 -3.71
N PRO A 130 -2.32 4.73 -4.92
CA PRO A 130 -2.91 3.71 -5.75
C PRO A 130 -1.84 2.81 -6.36
N VAL A 131 -1.95 1.49 -6.17
CA VAL A 131 -1.01 0.51 -6.74
C VAL A 131 -1.45 0.08 -8.15
N ALA A 132 -2.68 -0.40 -8.28
CA ALA A 132 -3.24 -0.85 -9.55
C ALA A 132 -4.77 -0.86 -9.53
N ARG A 133 -5.37 -0.69 -10.70
CA ARG A 133 -6.79 -0.97 -10.91
C ARG A 133 -6.96 -2.40 -11.43
N VAL A 134 -7.58 -3.25 -10.61
CA VAL A 134 -7.74 -4.68 -10.91
C VAL A 134 -8.95 -4.94 -11.79
N SER A 135 -10.09 -4.25 -11.55
CA SER A 135 -11.33 -4.44 -12.31
C SER A 135 -12.09 -3.14 -12.49
N LEU A 136 -13.01 -3.18 -13.44
CA LEU A 136 -14.10 -2.21 -13.62
C LEU A 136 -15.40 -2.97 -13.50
N GLU A 137 -16.30 -2.50 -12.64
CA GLU A 137 -17.61 -3.06 -12.45
C GLU A 137 -18.67 -2.11 -12.98
N THR A 138 -19.60 -2.64 -13.76
CA THR A 138 -20.75 -1.88 -14.23
C THR A 138 -21.92 -2.11 -13.26
N PRO A 139 -22.49 -1.05 -12.65
CA PRO A 139 -23.69 -1.20 -11.83
C PRO A 139 -24.84 -1.83 -12.62
N ALA A 140 -25.50 -2.80 -12.02
CA ALA A 140 -26.68 -3.44 -12.61
C ALA A 140 -27.86 -3.33 -11.65
N ILE A 141 -29.04 -3.08 -12.21
CA ILE A 141 -30.28 -3.12 -11.47
C ILE A 141 -31.03 -4.38 -11.90
N ALA A 142 -31.33 -5.24 -10.94
CA ALA A 142 -32.10 -6.44 -11.16
C ALA A 142 -33.51 -6.28 -10.55
N VAL A 143 -34.51 -6.72 -11.25
CA VAL A 143 -35.91 -6.82 -10.79
C VAL A 143 -36.43 -8.24 -11.00
N ARG A 144 -37.54 -8.59 -10.35
CA ARG A 144 -38.19 -9.89 -10.59
C ARG A 144 -38.56 -10.01 -12.06
N ALA A 145 -38.50 -11.23 -12.60
CA ALA A 145 -38.83 -11.49 -14.01
C ALA A 145 -40.28 -11.12 -14.37
N ASP A 146 -41.18 -11.21 -13.39
CA ASP A 146 -42.61 -10.85 -13.51
C ASP A 146 -42.90 -9.37 -13.19
N ALA A 147 -41.87 -8.54 -12.91
CA ALA A 147 -42.06 -7.14 -12.67
C ALA A 147 -42.70 -6.43 -13.89
N PRO A 148 -43.58 -5.45 -13.66
CA PRO A 148 -44.29 -4.75 -14.75
C PRO A 148 -43.32 -3.86 -15.58
N TRP A 149 -42.20 -3.49 -15.02
CA TRP A 149 -41.22 -2.60 -15.69
C TRP A 149 -40.27 -3.45 -16.56
N LYS A 150 -40.07 -3.05 -17.80
CA LYS A 150 -39.17 -3.70 -18.75
C LYS A 150 -37.92 -2.86 -19.06
N SER A 151 -37.85 -1.66 -18.48
CA SER A 151 -36.70 -0.76 -18.62
C SER A 151 -36.47 0.05 -17.36
N LEU A 152 -35.24 0.55 -17.20
CA LEU A 152 -34.91 1.47 -16.11
C LEU A 152 -35.76 2.75 -16.14
N ARG A 153 -36.10 3.24 -17.34
CA ARG A 153 -36.97 4.42 -17.52
C ARG A 153 -38.36 4.18 -16.94
N GLU A 154 -38.95 3.04 -17.19
CA GLU A 154 -40.28 2.67 -16.65
C GLU A 154 -40.24 2.51 -15.13
N LEU A 155 -39.19 1.89 -14.60
CA LEU A 155 -38.99 1.77 -13.15
C LEU A 155 -38.88 3.15 -12.49
N ILE A 156 -38.09 4.07 -13.07
CA ILE A 156 -37.93 5.44 -12.55
C ILE A 156 -39.26 6.19 -12.58
N ALA A 157 -40.01 6.14 -13.72
CA ALA A 157 -41.31 6.79 -13.85
C ALA A 157 -42.30 6.27 -12.81
N HIS A 158 -42.33 4.95 -12.61
CA HIS A 158 -43.17 4.34 -11.60
C HIS A 158 -42.80 4.78 -10.18
N ALA A 159 -41.50 4.81 -9.84
CA ALA A 159 -41.04 5.24 -8.55
C ALA A 159 -41.35 6.72 -8.25
N GLN A 160 -41.24 7.58 -9.26
CA GLN A 160 -41.61 8.99 -9.16
C GLN A 160 -43.10 9.20 -8.92
N SER A 161 -43.94 8.40 -9.58
CA SER A 161 -45.41 8.43 -9.44
C SER A 161 -45.90 7.77 -8.15
N ASN A 162 -45.06 6.99 -7.48
CA ASN A 162 -45.39 6.21 -6.30
C ASN A 162 -44.33 6.37 -5.21
N PRO A 163 -44.15 7.55 -4.63
CA PRO A 163 -43.09 7.82 -3.65
C PRO A 163 -43.22 6.89 -2.42
N GLY A 164 -42.12 6.28 -2.04
CA GLY A 164 -42.04 5.35 -0.91
C GLY A 164 -42.64 3.96 -1.12
N LYS A 165 -43.12 3.63 -2.35
CA LYS A 165 -43.68 2.32 -2.67
C LYS A 165 -42.72 1.34 -3.33
N VAL A 166 -41.60 1.83 -3.84
CA VAL A 166 -40.54 1.00 -4.42
C VAL A 166 -39.41 0.85 -3.42
N ALA A 167 -39.19 -0.38 -2.97
CA ALA A 167 -38.05 -0.72 -2.11
C ALA A 167 -36.90 -1.27 -2.96
N ALA A 168 -35.69 -0.82 -2.69
CA ALA A 168 -34.46 -1.34 -3.28
C ALA A 168 -33.64 -2.03 -2.21
N SER A 169 -33.11 -3.21 -2.53
CA SER A 169 -32.07 -3.85 -1.73
C SER A 169 -30.71 -3.51 -2.33
N VAL A 170 -29.83 -2.95 -1.53
CA VAL A 170 -28.47 -2.67 -1.90
C VAL A 170 -27.54 -3.37 -0.92
N PHE A 171 -26.30 -3.62 -1.32
CA PHE A 171 -25.31 -4.04 -0.34
C PHE A 171 -25.22 -2.94 0.72
N ALA A 172 -25.62 -3.30 1.94
CA ALA A 172 -25.45 -2.39 3.08
C ALA A 172 -23.97 -2.27 3.43
N HIS A 173 -23.53 -1.06 3.55
CA HIS A 173 -22.22 -0.70 4.06
C HIS A 173 -22.28 -0.54 5.57
#